data_31a13c574c675e92a2caa2619266d41c
#
_entry.id   31a13c574c675e92a2caa2619266d41c
#
_cell.length_a   1.000
_cell.length_b   1.000
_cell.length_c   1.000
_cell.angle_alpha   90.00
_cell.angle_beta   90.00
_cell.angle_gamma   90.00
#
_symmetry.space_group_name_H-M   'P 1'
#
loop_
_entity.id
_entity.type
_entity.pdbx_description
1 polymer ?
#
loop_
_entity_poly.entity_id
_entity_poly.type
_entity_poly.pdbx_seq_one_letter_code
_entity_poly.pdbx_strand_id
1 'polypeptide(L)'
;MDTLVLHFEGISITINISRIYQKREDKYMAKNPVVTITMMNGDKMVAALYPEIAPISVNNFISLINKGYYDGLIFHRVISGFMIQGGCPDGTGMGGPGYTIKGEFAQNGFENNLKHTEGVLSMARAMHPDSAGSQFFIMHKTSPHLDGAYAAFGKVIEGMDVVNAIAETATDWNDRPLEEQKIKSITVDTFGVDYPEPLKM
;
A
#
# COMPACT_ATOMS: atom_id res chain seq x y z
N MET A 1 -24.28 27.46 18.10
CA MET A 1 -25.11 26.72 19.08
C MET A 1 -25.92 25.70 18.31
N ASP A 2 -25.38 24.47 18.18
CA ASP A 2 -26.02 23.49 17.30
C ASP A 2 -26.52 22.30 18.11
N THR A 3 -27.48 22.60 18.98
CA THR A 3 -28.12 21.61 19.82
C THR A 3 -29.59 21.56 19.47
N LEU A 4 -30.08 20.39 19.02
CA LEU A 4 -31.51 20.15 18.81
C LEU A 4 -32.09 19.49 20.06
N VAL A 5 -33.11 20.09 20.63
CA VAL A 5 -33.87 19.52 21.76
C VAL A 5 -35.21 19.03 21.23
N LEU A 6 -35.42 17.71 21.32
CA LEU A 6 -36.70 17.08 20.98
C LEU A 6 -37.46 16.74 22.27
N HIS A 7 -38.74 17.13 22.35
CA HIS A 7 -39.60 16.78 23.45
C HIS A 7 -40.59 15.70 23.00
N PHE A 8 -40.55 14.55 23.64
CA PHE A 8 -41.52 13.47 23.43
C PHE A 8 -42.02 12.98 24.78
N GLU A 9 -43.34 13.04 24.99
CA GLU A 9 -44.04 12.49 26.16
C GLU A 9 -43.35 12.73 27.52
N GLY A 10 -42.91 13.97 27.77
CA GLY A 10 -42.25 14.33 29.05
C GLY A 10 -40.72 13.99 29.11
N ILE A 11 -40.16 13.44 28.05
CA ILE A 11 -38.71 13.17 27.95
C ILE A 11 -38.07 14.21 27.01
N SER A 12 -37.06 14.92 27.50
CA SER A 12 -36.28 15.85 26.69
C SER A 12 -34.99 15.15 26.23
N ILE A 13 -34.85 14.95 24.91
CA ILE A 13 -33.63 14.40 24.30
C ILE A 13 -32.83 15.56 23.69
N THR A 14 -31.66 15.79 24.20
CA THR A 14 -30.74 16.81 23.68
C THR A 14 -29.74 16.15 22.71
N ILE A 15 -29.82 16.51 21.43
CA ILE A 15 -28.93 16.03 20.38
C ILE A 15 -27.95 17.14 20.05
N ASN A 16 -26.67 16.86 20.27
CA ASN A 16 -25.59 17.77 19.86
C ASN A 16 -25.24 17.52 18.38
N ILE A 17 -25.77 18.39 17.52
CA ILE A 17 -25.62 18.29 16.06
C ILE A 17 -24.17 18.47 15.64
N SER A 18 -23.44 19.39 16.25
CA SER A 18 -22.01 19.60 15.95
C SER A 18 -21.18 18.36 16.25
N ARG A 19 -21.52 17.61 17.32
CA ARG A 19 -20.84 16.36 17.66
C ARG A 19 -21.15 15.22 16.68
N ILE A 20 -22.34 15.23 16.07
CA ILE A 20 -22.73 14.28 15.02
C ILE A 20 -22.03 14.64 13.70
N TYR A 21 -21.98 15.93 13.36
CA TYR A 21 -21.23 16.42 12.20
C TYR A 21 -19.74 16.16 12.36
N GLN A 22 -19.14 16.46 13.52
CA GLN A 22 -17.72 16.18 13.79
C GLN A 22 -17.42 14.69 13.68
N LYS A 23 -18.26 13.83 14.29
CA LYS A 23 -18.10 12.38 14.20
C LYS A 23 -18.33 11.83 12.77
N ARG A 24 -19.08 12.56 11.96
CA ARG A 24 -19.29 12.29 10.54
C ARG A 24 -18.09 12.75 9.71
N GLU A 25 -17.55 13.94 9.98
CA GLU A 25 -16.33 14.45 9.35
C GLU A 25 -15.10 13.62 9.77
N ASP A 26 -14.97 13.23 11.04
CA ASP A 26 -13.92 12.33 11.50
C ASP A 26 -14.01 10.94 10.83
N LYS A 27 -15.21 10.48 10.50
CA LYS A 27 -15.44 9.24 9.74
C LYS A 27 -15.19 9.43 8.23
N TYR A 28 -15.37 10.64 7.70
CA TYR A 28 -15.04 10.98 6.30
C TYR A 28 -13.59 11.40 6.12
N MET A 29 -12.91 11.82 7.18
CA MET A 29 -11.45 11.97 7.27
C MET A 29 -10.85 10.67 7.82
N ALA A 30 -11.30 9.52 7.32
CA ALA A 30 -10.64 8.26 7.60
C ALA A 30 -9.16 8.45 7.25
N LYS A 31 -8.30 8.44 8.26
CA LYS A 31 -6.86 8.51 8.04
C LYS A 31 -6.48 7.34 7.15
N ASN A 32 -5.75 7.62 6.10
CA ASN A 32 -5.22 6.56 5.25
C ASN A 32 -4.44 5.56 6.09
N PRO A 33 -4.57 4.24 5.83
CA PRO A 33 -3.77 3.24 6.53
C PRO A 33 -2.29 3.55 6.39
N VAL A 34 -1.54 3.38 7.47
CA VAL A 34 -0.10 3.62 7.49
C VAL A 34 0.62 2.29 7.69
N VAL A 35 1.51 2.00 6.78
CA VAL A 35 2.34 0.79 6.79
C VAL A 35 3.75 1.14 7.23
N THR A 36 4.33 0.32 8.10
CA THR A 36 5.75 0.39 8.47
C THR A 36 6.45 -0.88 7.98
N ILE A 37 7.38 -0.72 7.05
CA ILE A 37 8.30 -1.76 6.58
C ILE A 37 9.58 -1.64 7.40
N THR A 38 9.90 -2.64 8.20
CA THR A 38 11.12 -2.70 9.00
C THR A 38 12.10 -3.68 8.35
N MET A 39 13.31 -3.21 8.07
CA MET A 39 14.39 -4.02 7.53
C MET A 39 15.11 -4.80 8.64
N MET A 40 15.88 -5.84 8.29
CA MET A 40 16.63 -6.66 9.26
C MET A 40 17.68 -5.88 10.06
N ASN A 41 18.23 -4.81 9.48
CA ASN A 41 19.16 -3.90 10.14
C ASN A 41 18.48 -2.89 11.08
N GLY A 42 17.13 -2.87 11.11
CA GLY A 42 16.32 -1.96 11.93
C GLY A 42 15.86 -0.69 11.23
N ASP A 43 16.34 -0.40 10.02
CA ASP A 43 15.89 0.73 9.23
C ASP A 43 14.40 0.59 8.88
N LYS A 44 13.71 1.72 8.70
CA LYS A 44 12.27 1.73 8.48
C LYS A 44 11.89 2.62 7.30
N MET A 45 10.90 2.14 6.55
CA MET A 45 10.15 2.93 5.58
C MET A 45 8.70 3.00 6.05
N VAL A 46 8.12 4.19 6.08
CA VAL A 46 6.71 4.38 6.44
C VAL A 46 5.95 4.86 5.22
N ALA A 47 4.83 4.25 4.90
CA ALA A 47 4.03 4.57 3.73
C ALA A 47 2.55 4.74 4.07
N ALA A 48 1.90 5.74 3.49
CA ALA A 48 0.45 5.87 3.49
C ALA A 48 -0.13 5.08 2.31
N LEU A 49 -1.21 4.34 2.54
CA LEU A 49 -1.96 3.65 1.50
C LEU A 49 -3.20 4.46 1.10
N TYR A 50 -3.67 4.32 -0.14
CA TYR A 50 -4.76 5.12 -0.70
C TYR A 50 -5.94 4.23 -1.14
N PRO A 51 -6.80 3.78 -0.19
CA PRO A 51 -7.93 2.90 -0.50
C PRO A 51 -8.97 3.55 -1.42
N GLU A 52 -9.05 4.87 -1.46
CA GLU A 52 -9.90 5.63 -2.39
C GLU A 52 -9.39 5.57 -3.84
N ILE A 53 -8.09 5.31 -4.04
CA ILE A 53 -7.45 5.24 -5.36
C ILE A 53 -7.42 3.81 -5.88
N ALA A 54 -7.06 2.84 -5.02
CA ALA A 54 -6.87 1.44 -5.40
C ALA A 54 -7.36 0.50 -4.29
N PRO A 55 -8.68 0.39 -4.06
CA PRO A 55 -9.26 -0.35 -2.94
C PRO A 55 -8.89 -1.84 -2.93
N ILE A 56 -8.87 -2.51 -4.08
CA ILE A 56 -8.55 -3.94 -4.16
C ILE A 56 -7.09 -4.18 -3.81
N SER A 57 -6.19 -3.36 -4.35
CA SER A 57 -4.75 -3.44 -4.09
C SER A 57 -4.43 -3.16 -2.61
N VAL A 58 -5.06 -2.15 -2.02
CA VAL A 58 -4.91 -1.82 -0.59
C VAL A 58 -5.44 -2.94 0.29
N ASN A 59 -6.67 -3.44 0.04
CA ASN A 59 -7.25 -4.55 0.80
C ASN A 59 -6.37 -5.80 0.73
N ASN A 60 -5.84 -6.11 -0.45
CA ASN A 60 -4.93 -7.24 -0.67
C ASN A 60 -3.63 -7.08 0.13
N PHE A 61 -3.01 -5.91 0.05
CA PHE A 61 -1.76 -5.62 0.74
C PHE A 61 -1.94 -5.71 2.27
N ILE A 62 -2.99 -5.10 2.82
CA ILE A 62 -3.35 -5.17 4.25
C ILE A 62 -3.65 -6.61 4.68
N SER A 63 -4.44 -7.37 3.91
CA SER A 63 -4.74 -8.78 4.21
C SER A 63 -3.46 -9.63 4.30
N LEU A 64 -2.51 -9.44 3.37
CA LEU A 64 -1.23 -10.15 3.39
C LEU A 64 -0.34 -9.71 4.57
N ILE A 65 -0.31 -8.42 4.90
CA ILE A 65 0.40 -7.91 6.09
C ILE A 65 -0.13 -8.55 7.36
N ASN A 66 -1.46 -8.58 7.54
CA ASN A 66 -2.09 -9.14 8.74
C ASN A 66 -1.84 -10.65 8.91
N LYS A 67 -1.48 -11.35 7.82
CA LYS A 67 -1.09 -12.77 7.82
C LYS A 67 0.42 -12.97 8.03
N GLY A 68 1.20 -11.91 8.21
CA GLY A 68 2.67 -11.97 8.30
C GLY A 68 3.34 -12.44 7.01
N TYR A 69 2.64 -12.35 5.87
CA TYR A 69 3.10 -12.91 4.59
C TYR A 69 4.44 -12.33 4.11
N TYR A 70 4.70 -11.07 4.41
CA TYR A 70 5.90 -10.37 3.96
C TYR A 70 7.10 -10.52 4.89
N ASP A 71 6.92 -11.08 6.09
CA ASP A 71 7.98 -11.20 7.08
C ASP A 71 9.07 -12.17 6.58
N GLY A 72 10.30 -11.68 6.60
CA GLY A 72 11.46 -12.44 6.10
C GLY A 72 11.63 -12.45 4.59
N LEU A 73 10.74 -11.85 3.79
CA LEU A 73 10.92 -11.70 2.35
C LEU A 73 11.99 -10.66 2.02
N ILE A 74 12.44 -10.68 0.77
CA ILE A 74 13.50 -9.79 0.28
C ILE A 74 13.01 -8.84 -0.82
N PHE A 75 13.69 -7.73 -0.99
CA PHE A 75 13.69 -7.00 -2.24
C PHE A 75 14.59 -7.74 -3.23
N HIS A 76 13.98 -8.57 -4.07
CA HIS A 76 14.68 -9.50 -4.97
C HIS A 76 15.12 -8.89 -6.30
N ARG A 77 14.58 -7.71 -6.66
CA ARG A 77 14.96 -6.97 -7.86
C ARG A 77 15.05 -5.48 -7.54
N VAL A 78 16.19 -4.89 -7.84
CA VAL A 78 16.53 -3.51 -7.51
C VAL A 78 17.20 -2.86 -8.71
N ILE A 79 16.66 -1.73 -9.17
CA ILE A 79 17.23 -0.95 -10.26
C ILE A 79 17.40 0.50 -9.81
N SER A 80 18.64 0.93 -9.67
CA SER A 80 18.96 2.33 -9.38
C SER A 80 18.39 3.25 -10.46
N GLY A 81 17.82 4.38 -10.04
CA GLY A 81 17.13 5.29 -10.95
C GLY A 81 15.72 4.85 -11.34
N PHE A 82 15.22 3.69 -10.86
CA PHE A 82 13.90 3.19 -11.21
C PHE A 82 13.09 2.78 -9.98
N MET A 83 13.29 1.56 -9.43
CA MET A 83 12.47 1.02 -8.34
C MET A 83 13.17 -0.08 -7.53
N ILE A 84 12.62 -0.41 -6.37
CA ILE A 84 12.93 -1.60 -5.60
C ILE A 84 11.69 -2.50 -5.54
N GLN A 85 11.81 -3.80 -5.89
CA GLN A 85 10.70 -4.74 -5.98
C GLN A 85 10.86 -5.89 -4.99
N GLY A 86 9.80 -6.17 -4.23
CA GLY A 86 9.74 -7.25 -3.25
C GLY A 86 8.40 -7.98 -3.25
N GLY A 87 8.14 -8.78 -2.18
CA GLY A 87 6.86 -9.47 -1.99
C GLY A 87 6.74 -10.82 -2.69
N CYS A 88 7.83 -11.35 -3.26
CA CYS A 88 7.90 -12.68 -3.83
C CYS A 88 8.25 -13.70 -2.73
N PRO A 89 7.42 -14.72 -2.43
CA PRO A 89 7.64 -15.63 -1.30
C PRO A 89 8.88 -16.50 -1.44
N ASP A 90 9.28 -16.83 -2.66
CA ASP A 90 10.48 -17.63 -2.96
C ASP A 90 11.67 -16.76 -3.39
N GLY A 91 11.52 -15.44 -3.43
CA GLY A 91 12.58 -14.49 -3.77
C GLY A 91 13.09 -14.57 -5.22
N THR A 92 12.35 -15.24 -6.12
CA THR A 92 12.75 -15.44 -7.53
C THR A 92 12.08 -14.44 -8.48
N GLY A 93 11.05 -13.74 -8.02
CA GLY A 93 10.18 -12.90 -8.84
C GLY A 93 9.05 -13.65 -9.54
N MET A 94 8.99 -14.98 -9.41
CA MET A 94 7.98 -15.83 -10.05
C MET A 94 6.85 -16.25 -9.09
N GLY A 95 7.09 -16.20 -7.77
CA GLY A 95 6.14 -16.62 -6.74
C GLY A 95 5.07 -15.58 -6.43
N GLY A 96 4.00 -16.06 -5.78
CA GLY A 96 2.87 -15.25 -5.36
C GLY A 96 2.03 -15.94 -4.28
N PRO A 97 0.90 -15.36 -3.88
CA PRO A 97 0.08 -15.82 -2.75
C PRO A 97 -0.86 -16.99 -3.11
N GLY A 98 -0.77 -17.55 -4.32
CA GLY A 98 -1.65 -18.61 -4.82
C GLY A 98 -2.97 -18.09 -5.44
N TYR A 99 -3.10 -16.79 -5.63
CA TYR A 99 -4.22 -16.13 -6.30
C TYR A 99 -3.75 -14.83 -6.96
N THR A 100 -4.61 -14.24 -7.78
CA THR A 100 -4.40 -12.92 -8.36
C THR A 100 -5.53 -11.96 -7.99
N ILE A 101 -5.35 -10.68 -8.26
CA ILE A 101 -6.34 -9.64 -8.07
C ILE A 101 -6.53 -8.83 -9.35
N LYS A 102 -7.69 -8.20 -9.50
CA LYS A 102 -7.96 -7.29 -10.61
C LYS A 102 -6.99 -6.10 -10.58
N GLY A 103 -6.44 -5.76 -11.75
CA GLY A 103 -5.56 -4.62 -11.90
C GLY A 103 -6.31 -3.29 -11.92
N GLU A 104 -5.97 -2.40 -11.00
CA GLU A 104 -6.62 -1.08 -10.81
C GLU A 104 -5.82 0.02 -11.50
N PHE A 105 -5.87 0.07 -12.83
CA PHE A 105 -5.17 1.08 -13.66
C PHE A 105 -5.93 1.33 -14.99
N ALA A 106 -5.66 2.49 -15.60
CA ALA A 106 -6.43 3.01 -16.73
C ALA A 106 -6.51 2.06 -17.94
N GLN A 107 -5.40 1.40 -18.31
CA GLN A 107 -5.38 0.43 -19.42
C GLN A 107 -6.23 -0.82 -19.15
N ASN A 108 -6.61 -1.08 -17.89
CA ASN A 108 -7.53 -2.14 -17.48
C ASN A 108 -8.95 -1.63 -17.17
N GLY A 109 -9.28 -0.42 -17.62
CA GLY A 109 -10.60 0.18 -17.43
C GLY A 109 -10.91 0.66 -16.02
N PHE A 110 -9.90 0.89 -15.20
CA PHE A 110 -10.05 1.40 -13.83
C PHE A 110 -9.38 2.77 -13.69
N GLU A 111 -10.09 3.76 -13.16
CA GLU A 111 -9.54 5.09 -12.96
C GLU A 111 -8.54 5.09 -11.78
N ASN A 112 -7.27 5.28 -12.08
CA ASN A 112 -6.19 5.44 -11.11
C ASN A 112 -5.25 6.53 -11.61
N ASN A 113 -5.35 7.70 -11.00
CA ASN A 113 -4.62 8.90 -11.40
C ASN A 113 -3.33 9.14 -10.58
N LEU A 114 -2.97 8.22 -9.67
CA LEU A 114 -1.74 8.29 -8.90
C LEU A 114 -0.53 8.10 -9.81
N LYS A 115 0.30 9.14 -9.91
CA LYS A 115 1.49 9.14 -10.74
C LYS A 115 2.64 8.41 -10.07
N HIS A 116 3.41 7.63 -10.86
CA HIS A 116 4.58 6.90 -10.38
C HIS A 116 5.76 7.85 -10.14
N THR A 117 5.59 8.73 -9.15
CA THR A 117 6.65 9.60 -8.65
C THR A 117 7.48 8.89 -7.59
N GLU A 118 8.62 9.47 -7.21
CA GLU A 118 9.48 8.98 -6.13
C GLU A 118 8.67 8.61 -4.87
N GLY A 119 8.92 7.43 -4.31
CA GLY A 119 8.27 6.89 -3.12
C GLY A 119 6.92 6.22 -3.35
N VAL A 120 6.33 6.26 -4.54
CA VAL A 120 5.04 5.60 -4.81
C VAL A 120 5.17 4.09 -4.75
N LEU A 121 4.22 3.44 -4.04
CA LEU A 121 4.02 2.00 -4.00
C LEU A 121 3.07 1.58 -5.12
N SER A 122 3.42 0.54 -5.86
CA SER A 122 2.60 0.00 -6.94
C SER A 122 2.66 -1.52 -7.00
N MET A 123 1.59 -2.18 -7.47
CA MET A 123 1.56 -3.62 -7.62
C MET A 123 2.39 -4.06 -8.83
N ALA A 124 3.30 -5.02 -8.62
CA ALA A 124 3.96 -5.72 -9.71
C ALA A 124 2.98 -6.75 -10.31
N ARG A 125 3.13 -7.02 -11.62
CA ARG A 125 2.31 -7.97 -12.37
C ARG A 125 3.06 -8.61 -13.52
N ALA A 126 2.55 -9.72 -14.01
CA ALA A 126 2.97 -10.32 -15.28
C ALA A 126 2.31 -9.56 -16.47
N MET A 127 2.33 -10.15 -17.66
CA MET A 127 1.75 -9.51 -18.86
C MET A 127 0.24 -9.33 -18.76
N HIS A 128 -0.47 -10.30 -18.16
CA HIS A 128 -1.93 -10.18 -17.99
C HIS A 128 -2.27 -9.04 -17.01
N PRO A 129 -3.21 -8.16 -17.31
CA PRO A 129 -3.55 -7.02 -16.45
C PRO A 129 -4.01 -7.43 -15.05
N ASP A 130 -4.70 -8.55 -14.90
CA ASP A 130 -5.23 -9.07 -13.64
C ASP A 130 -4.33 -10.16 -13.04
N SER A 131 -3.02 -10.01 -13.13
CA SER A 131 -2.02 -10.97 -12.63
C SER A 131 -1.24 -10.50 -11.41
N ALA A 132 -1.60 -9.37 -10.83
CA ALA A 132 -1.01 -8.93 -9.57
C ALA A 132 -1.39 -9.90 -8.43
N GLY A 133 -0.46 -10.14 -7.52
CA GLY A 133 -0.66 -11.01 -6.36
C GLY A 133 -0.10 -10.37 -5.09
N SER A 134 1.08 -10.79 -4.66
CA SER A 134 1.76 -10.25 -3.48
C SER A 134 2.92 -9.31 -3.80
N GLN A 135 3.46 -9.35 -5.01
CA GLN A 135 4.63 -8.57 -5.36
C GLN A 135 4.27 -7.08 -5.53
N PHE A 136 5.11 -6.22 -4.99
CA PHE A 136 4.99 -4.77 -5.08
C PHE A 136 6.36 -4.14 -5.34
N PHE A 137 6.34 -2.90 -5.80
CA PHE A 137 7.55 -2.10 -5.94
C PHE A 137 7.37 -0.70 -5.35
N ILE A 138 8.48 -0.11 -4.92
CA ILE A 138 8.56 1.26 -4.44
C ILE A 138 9.42 2.05 -5.42
N MET A 139 8.92 3.16 -5.90
CA MET A 139 9.62 4.00 -6.87
C MET A 139 10.84 4.67 -6.23
N HIS A 140 12.03 4.41 -6.78
CA HIS A 140 13.23 5.17 -6.44
C HIS A 140 13.23 6.52 -7.16
N LYS A 141 12.86 6.55 -8.45
CA LYS A 141 12.73 7.78 -9.23
C LYS A 141 11.43 7.81 -10.03
N THR A 142 10.99 9.01 -10.39
CA THR A 142 9.77 9.21 -11.17
C THR A 142 9.84 8.51 -12.53
N SER A 143 8.79 7.71 -12.86
CA SER A 143 8.72 6.90 -14.07
C SER A 143 7.35 7.00 -14.74
N PRO A 144 7.11 8.05 -15.53
CA PRO A 144 5.78 8.32 -16.11
C PRO A 144 5.27 7.24 -17.06
N HIS A 145 6.15 6.40 -17.61
CA HIS A 145 5.78 5.29 -18.50
C HIS A 145 4.97 4.19 -17.80
N LEU A 146 4.95 4.15 -16.46
CA LEU A 146 4.13 3.24 -15.66
C LEU A 146 2.71 3.77 -15.42
N ASP A 147 2.49 5.08 -15.61
CA ASP A 147 1.20 5.71 -15.37
C ASP A 147 0.10 5.10 -16.24
N GLY A 148 -1.00 4.71 -15.61
CA GLY A 148 -2.11 4.05 -16.30
C GLY A 148 -1.87 2.60 -16.73
N ALA A 149 -0.68 2.03 -16.48
CA ALA A 149 -0.33 0.65 -16.80
C ALA A 149 -0.11 -0.24 -15.57
N TYR A 150 0.06 0.36 -14.39
CA TYR A 150 0.25 -0.33 -13.11
C TYR A 150 -0.62 0.30 -12.02
N ALA A 151 -1.01 -0.53 -11.03
CA ALA A 151 -1.87 -0.13 -9.92
C ALA A 151 -1.05 0.52 -8.81
N ALA A 152 -0.84 1.83 -8.88
CA ALA A 152 -0.28 2.60 -7.78
C ALA A 152 -1.31 2.71 -6.64
N PHE A 153 -0.88 2.44 -5.38
CA PHE A 153 -1.81 2.30 -4.26
C PHE A 153 -1.36 2.94 -2.95
N GLY A 154 -0.18 3.56 -2.91
CA GLY A 154 0.34 4.22 -1.72
C GLY A 154 1.60 5.03 -2.01
N LYS A 155 2.14 5.66 -0.98
CA LYS A 155 3.37 6.46 -1.07
C LYS A 155 4.15 6.45 0.24
N VAL A 156 5.47 6.32 0.15
CA VAL A 156 6.39 6.52 1.27
C VAL A 156 6.29 7.96 1.75
N ILE A 157 6.08 8.13 3.05
CA ILE A 157 5.98 9.42 3.74
C ILE A 157 7.17 9.67 4.66
N GLU A 158 7.88 8.60 5.09
CA GLU A 158 9.12 8.67 5.86
C GLU A 158 10.04 7.51 5.43
N GLY A 159 11.37 7.71 5.48
CA GLY A 159 12.35 6.68 5.16
C GLY A 159 12.66 6.53 3.67
N MET A 160 12.54 7.60 2.87
CA MET A 160 13.02 7.60 1.48
C MET A 160 14.54 7.41 1.36
N ASP A 161 15.29 7.81 2.37
CA ASP A 161 16.73 7.52 2.48
C ASP A 161 17.02 6.02 2.53
N VAL A 162 16.15 5.23 3.21
CA VAL A 162 16.24 3.76 3.23
C VAL A 162 15.93 3.18 1.84
N VAL A 163 14.88 3.69 1.16
CA VAL A 163 14.59 3.30 -0.23
C VAL A 163 15.79 3.58 -1.14
N ASN A 164 16.40 4.76 -1.01
CA ASN A 164 17.57 5.15 -1.79
C ASN A 164 18.78 4.23 -1.50
N ALA A 165 19.05 3.95 -0.22
CA ALA A 165 20.13 3.05 0.17
C ALA A 165 19.97 1.64 -0.43
N ILE A 166 18.74 1.08 -0.40
CA ILE A 166 18.44 -0.20 -1.04
C ILE A 166 18.61 -0.11 -2.57
N ALA A 167 18.10 0.97 -3.19
CA ALA A 167 18.14 1.16 -4.64
C ALA A 167 19.56 1.34 -5.19
N GLU A 168 20.50 1.79 -4.36
CA GLU A 168 21.91 2.02 -4.72
C GLU A 168 22.84 0.86 -4.34
N THR A 169 22.30 -0.23 -3.77
CA THR A 169 23.10 -1.43 -3.47
C THR A 169 23.63 -2.07 -4.74
N ALA A 170 24.78 -2.75 -4.63
CA ALA A 170 25.34 -3.51 -5.76
C ALA A 170 24.43 -4.68 -6.13
N THR A 171 24.20 -4.87 -7.44
CA THR A 171 23.35 -5.93 -7.99
C THR A 171 24.13 -6.81 -8.97
N ASP A 172 23.60 -8.00 -9.20
CA ASP A 172 24.06 -8.85 -10.30
C ASP A 172 23.43 -8.40 -11.65
N TRP A 173 23.73 -9.14 -12.71
CA TRP A 173 23.22 -8.87 -14.07
C TRP A 173 21.70 -9.09 -14.24
N ASN A 174 21.00 -9.66 -13.24
CA ASN A 174 19.56 -9.83 -13.18
C ASN A 174 18.89 -8.78 -12.28
N ASP A 175 19.58 -7.69 -11.93
CA ASP A 175 19.10 -6.66 -10.99
C ASP A 175 18.90 -7.19 -9.55
N ARG A 176 19.45 -8.37 -9.19
CA ARG A 176 19.33 -8.93 -7.85
C ARG A 176 20.44 -8.36 -6.95
N PRO A 177 20.09 -7.82 -5.76
CA PRO A 177 21.09 -7.37 -4.79
C PRO A 177 22.10 -8.47 -4.45
N LEU A 178 23.39 -8.14 -4.46
CA LEU A 178 24.46 -9.05 -4.04
C LEU A 178 24.40 -9.34 -2.54
N GLU A 179 23.94 -8.37 -1.75
CA GLU A 179 23.63 -8.51 -0.33
C GLU A 179 22.13 -8.49 -0.14
N GLU A 180 21.57 -9.48 0.55
CA GLU A 180 20.13 -9.60 0.73
C GLU A 180 19.53 -8.36 1.41
N GLN A 181 18.59 -7.70 0.74
CA GLN A 181 17.79 -6.62 1.28
C GLN A 181 16.53 -7.20 1.91
N LYS A 182 16.65 -7.67 3.16
CA LYS A 182 15.63 -8.48 3.82
C LYS A 182 14.71 -7.66 4.72
N ILE A 183 13.42 -7.88 4.54
CA ILE A 183 12.35 -7.32 5.37
C ILE A 183 12.28 -8.15 6.66
N LYS A 184 12.35 -7.51 7.82
CA LYS A 184 12.12 -8.13 9.12
C LYS A 184 10.62 -8.35 9.35
N SER A 185 9.83 -7.30 9.10
CA SER A 185 8.37 -7.33 9.24
C SER A 185 7.72 -6.16 8.50
N ILE A 186 6.46 -6.34 8.11
CA ILE A 186 5.60 -5.24 7.70
C ILE A 186 4.40 -5.20 8.64
N THR A 187 4.09 -4.02 9.18
CA THR A 187 2.92 -3.78 10.03
C THR A 187 2.04 -2.69 9.45
N VAL A 188 0.74 -2.70 9.79
CA VAL A 188 -0.21 -1.68 9.35
C VAL A 188 -1.01 -1.14 10.53
N ASP A 189 -1.15 0.18 10.59
CA ASP A 189 -2.13 0.87 11.42
C ASP A 189 -3.29 1.32 10.54
N THR A 190 -4.46 0.74 10.76
CA THR A 190 -5.69 1.07 10.05
C THR A 190 -6.54 2.11 10.78
N PHE A 191 -6.08 2.62 11.92
CA PHE A 191 -6.80 3.56 12.79
C PHE A 191 -8.22 3.09 13.17
N GLY A 192 -8.39 1.76 13.32
CA GLY A 192 -9.66 1.15 13.67
C GLY A 192 -10.66 1.01 12.52
N VAL A 193 -10.22 1.21 11.28
CA VAL A 193 -11.01 0.93 10.08
C VAL A 193 -10.79 -0.53 9.67
N ASP A 194 -11.90 -1.24 9.42
CA ASP A 194 -11.86 -2.62 8.92
C ASP A 194 -11.68 -2.62 7.39
N TYR A 195 -10.68 -3.36 6.92
CA TYR A 195 -10.42 -3.58 5.51
C TYR A 195 -10.80 -5.03 5.15
N PRO A 196 -11.72 -5.25 4.20
CA PRO A 196 -12.16 -6.60 3.85
C PRO A 196 -11.05 -7.39 3.13
N GLU A 197 -11.18 -8.73 3.15
CA GLU A 197 -10.37 -9.57 2.26
C GLU A 197 -10.53 -9.13 0.80
N PRO A 198 -9.45 -9.17 0.00
CA PRO A 198 -9.53 -8.78 -1.40
C PRO A 198 -10.40 -9.74 -2.21
N LEU A 199 -11.01 -9.24 -3.28
CA LEU A 199 -11.62 -10.09 -4.30
C LEU A 199 -10.52 -10.82 -5.06
N LYS A 200 -10.41 -12.13 -4.86
CA LYS A 200 -9.42 -13.01 -5.48
C LYS A 200 -9.94 -13.55 -6.81
N MET A 201 -9.02 -13.76 -7.75
CA MET A 201 -9.26 -14.35 -9.06
C MET A 201 -8.53 -15.69 -9.20
#